data_e8a72b34331c6efbe4731a458b5d4c2b
#
_entry.id   e8a72b34331c6efbe4731a458b5d4c2b
#
_cell.length_a   1.000
_cell.length_b   1.000
_cell.length_c   1.000
_cell.angle_alpha   90.00
_cell.angle_beta   90.00
_cell.angle_gamma   90.00
#
_symmetry.space_group_name_H-M   'P 1'
#
loop_
_entity.id
_entity.type
_entity.pdbx_description
1 polymer ?
#
loop_
_entity_poly.entity_id
_entity_poly.type
_entity_poly.pdbx_seq_one_letter_code
_entity_poly.pdbx_strand_id
1 'polypeptide(L)'
;MRKLKILLVFVTLFFNSILQAYSSDPKEFVTELVNDAINKLSNKSLSNEEKSKFIEEIALENVDINALGLYTLGELRKSSKKEEIKKYQIAFEKYFLKTLTSRLSDYSSSKLEVLSAEQKSSNYTIVNSKIVPVDNSPEIKIDWRIYTKNPEKPLIRDLIVE
;
A
#
# COMPACT_ATOMS: atom_id res chain seq x y z
N MET A 1 41.05 50.92 -0.24
CA MET A 1 40.08 50.14 -1.01
C MET A 1 39.88 48.77 -0.33
N ARG A 2 38.82 48.63 0.45
CA ARG A 2 38.49 47.39 1.23
C ARG A 2 37.64 46.48 0.36
N LYS A 3 38.20 45.35 -0.06
CA LYS A 3 37.43 44.30 -0.79
C LYS A 3 36.54 43.56 0.17
N LEU A 4 35.22 43.79 0.10
CA LEU A 4 34.19 43.08 0.82
C LEU A 4 34.01 41.71 0.16
N LYS A 5 34.45 40.63 0.83
CA LYS A 5 34.19 39.25 0.40
C LYS A 5 32.78 38.87 0.85
N ILE A 6 31.84 38.83 -0.08
CA ILE A 6 30.50 38.29 0.15
C ILE A 6 30.64 36.75 0.19
N LEU A 7 30.52 36.19 1.39
CA LEU A 7 30.41 34.74 1.60
C LEU A 7 28.98 34.31 1.31
N LEU A 8 28.76 33.74 0.13
CA LEU A 8 27.47 33.19 -0.26
C LEU A 8 27.30 31.84 0.46
N VAL A 9 26.58 31.85 1.58
CA VAL A 9 26.18 30.62 2.29
C VAL A 9 25.04 29.97 1.51
N PHE A 10 25.37 28.94 0.75
CA PHE A 10 24.37 28.06 0.11
C PHE A 10 23.71 27.19 1.20
N VAL A 11 22.58 27.64 1.73
CA VAL A 11 21.73 26.83 2.59
C VAL A 11 21.02 25.84 1.69
N THR A 12 21.60 24.65 1.51
CA THR A 12 20.90 23.51 0.91
C THR A 12 19.85 23.03 1.90
N LEU A 13 18.62 23.46 1.71
CA LEU A 13 17.45 22.85 2.34
C LEU A 13 17.34 21.41 1.83
N PHE A 14 17.92 20.47 2.56
CA PHE A 14 17.58 19.06 2.40
C PHE A 14 16.10 18.92 2.80
N PHE A 15 15.22 18.90 1.81
CA PHE A 15 13.89 18.32 1.97
C PHE A 15 14.09 16.83 2.22
N ASN A 16 14.30 16.48 3.50
CA ASN A 16 14.09 15.13 3.93
C ASN A 16 12.60 14.86 3.76
N SER A 17 12.21 14.22 2.66
CA SER A 17 10.94 13.52 2.59
C SER A 17 11.02 12.46 3.69
N ILE A 18 10.40 12.74 4.83
CA ILE A 18 10.19 11.75 5.87
C ILE A 18 9.24 10.75 5.20
N LEU A 19 9.80 9.66 4.68
CA LEU A 19 9.02 8.47 4.36
C LEU A 19 8.38 8.06 5.68
N GLN A 20 7.10 8.32 5.82
CA GLN A 20 6.34 7.94 6.99
C GLN A 20 6.21 6.42 6.94
N ALA A 21 7.09 5.73 7.67
CA ALA A 21 6.98 4.29 7.83
C ALA A 21 5.74 4.01 8.68
N TYR A 22 4.85 3.16 8.18
CA TYR A 22 3.70 2.67 8.95
C TYR A 22 4.16 1.78 10.10
N SER A 23 3.27 1.58 11.08
CA SER A 23 3.54 0.79 12.27
C SER A 23 4.05 -0.63 11.96
N SER A 24 4.92 -1.14 12.80
CA SER A 24 5.37 -2.54 12.75
C SER A 24 4.32 -3.53 13.31
N ASP A 25 3.36 -3.06 14.09
CA ASP A 25 2.21 -3.87 14.51
C ASP A 25 1.25 -4.08 13.34
N PRO A 26 0.90 -5.34 12.99
CA PRO A 26 0.06 -5.62 11.82
C PRO A 26 -1.32 -4.97 11.86
N LYS A 27 -1.92 -4.80 13.03
CA LYS A 27 -3.23 -4.17 13.19
C LYS A 27 -3.14 -2.67 12.93
N GLU A 28 -2.17 -2.02 13.57
CA GLU A 28 -1.91 -0.59 13.39
C GLU A 28 -1.45 -0.30 11.96
N PHE A 29 -0.59 -1.16 11.38
CA PHE A 29 -0.16 -1.07 9.98
C PHE A 29 -1.34 -0.98 9.01
N VAL A 30 -2.30 -1.90 9.11
CA VAL A 30 -3.51 -1.87 8.25
C VAL A 30 -4.35 -0.63 8.54
N THR A 31 -4.49 -0.27 9.82
CA THR A 31 -5.28 0.89 10.22
C THR A 31 -4.71 2.20 9.64
N GLU A 32 -3.41 2.42 9.80
CA GLU A 32 -2.73 3.63 9.31
C GLU A 32 -2.76 3.70 7.79
N LEU A 33 -2.36 2.61 7.12
CA LEU A 33 -2.30 2.53 5.66
C LEU A 33 -3.65 2.83 5.00
N VAL A 34 -4.73 2.19 5.49
CA VAL A 34 -6.05 2.38 4.89
C VAL A 34 -6.64 3.74 5.22
N ASN A 35 -6.42 4.26 6.43
CA ASN A 35 -6.86 5.60 6.79
C ASN A 35 -6.16 6.67 5.93
N ASP A 36 -4.86 6.53 5.67
CA ASP A 36 -4.13 7.42 4.77
C ASP A 36 -4.69 7.38 3.35
N ALA A 37 -4.98 6.17 2.84
CA ALA A 37 -5.60 6.01 1.53
C ALA A 37 -6.98 6.71 1.48
N ILE A 38 -7.85 6.48 2.46
CA ILE A 38 -9.19 7.11 2.53
C ILE A 38 -9.06 8.64 2.63
N ASN A 39 -8.19 9.14 3.51
CA ASN A 39 -7.98 10.59 3.69
C ASN A 39 -7.49 11.26 2.40
N LYS A 40 -6.57 10.61 1.69
CA LYS A 40 -6.05 11.11 0.42
C LYS A 40 -7.11 11.11 -0.67
N LEU A 41 -7.86 10.01 -0.79
CA LEU A 41 -8.94 9.88 -1.78
C LEU A 41 -10.09 10.86 -1.53
N SER A 42 -10.44 11.12 -0.27
CA SER A 42 -11.51 12.06 0.11
C SER A 42 -11.11 13.53 -0.05
N ASN A 43 -9.84 13.84 -0.19
CA ASN A 43 -9.36 15.22 -0.31
C ASN A 43 -9.80 15.84 -1.65
N LYS A 44 -10.72 16.80 -1.58
CA LYS A 44 -11.28 17.48 -2.75
C LYS A 44 -10.32 18.47 -3.41
N SER A 45 -9.21 18.85 -2.74
CA SER A 45 -8.21 19.75 -3.31
C SER A 45 -7.22 19.07 -4.25
N LEU A 46 -7.20 17.72 -4.24
CA LEU A 46 -6.30 16.92 -5.08
C LEU A 46 -6.99 16.48 -6.36
N SER A 47 -6.24 16.52 -7.46
CA SER A 47 -6.65 15.94 -8.72
C SER A 47 -6.71 14.40 -8.66
N ASN A 48 -7.43 13.77 -9.56
CA ASN A 48 -7.49 12.32 -9.66
C ASN A 48 -6.11 11.72 -9.95
N GLU A 49 -5.26 12.42 -10.68
CA GLU A 49 -3.89 11.99 -10.97
C GLU A 49 -3.02 11.95 -9.70
N GLU A 50 -3.07 13.00 -8.87
CA GLU A 50 -2.36 13.05 -7.59
C GLU A 50 -2.84 11.96 -6.63
N LYS A 51 -4.14 11.70 -6.58
CA LYS A 51 -4.72 10.61 -5.79
C LYS A 51 -4.24 9.24 -6.26
N SER A 52 -4.29 9.00 -7.58
CA SER A 52 -3.84 7.75 -8.18
C SER A 52 -2.36 7.51 -7.93
N LYS A 53 -1.53 8.53 -8.11
CA LYS A 53 -0.09 8.45 -7.87
C LYS A 53 0.21 8.09 -6.40
N PHE A 54 -0.47 8.72 -5.46
CA PHE A 54 -0.32 8.38 -4.04
C PHE A 54 -0.68 6.91 -3.75
N ILE A 55 -1.80 6.42 -4.30
CA ILE A 55 -2.20 5.02 -4.11
C ILE A 55 -1.18 4.05 -4.73
N GLU A 56 -0.63 4.38 -5.90
CA GLU A 56 0.44 3.58 -6.51
C GLU A 56 1.69 3.55 -5.63
N GLU A 57 2.13 4.69 -5.12
CA GLU A 57 3.30 4.80 -4.25
C GLU A 57 3.14 3.96 -2.98
N ILE A 58 2.03 4.11 -2.25
CA ILE A 58 1.81 3.33 -1.03
C ILE A 58 1.64 1.83 -1.31
N ALA A 59 1.06 1.46 -2.45
CA ALA A 59 0.93 0.05 -2.83
C ALA A 59 2.30 -0.57 -3.16
N LEU A 60 3.16 0.12 -3.91
CA LEU A 60 4.52 -0.32 -4.23
C LEU A 60 5.39 -0.52 -2.98
N GLU A 61 5.17 0.30 -1.96
CA GLU A 61 5.95 0.24 -0.71
C GLU A 61 5.45 -0.81 0.27
N ASN A 62 4.13 -1.08 0.30
CA ASN A 62 3.49 -1.84 1.38
C ASN A 62 2.84 -3.14 0.92
N VAL A 63 2.77 -3.41 -0.39
CA VAL A 63 2.26 -4.67 -0.94
C VAL A 63 3.41 -5.45 -1.58
N ASP A 64 3.57 -6.73 -1.24
CA ASP A 64 4.48 -7.63 -1.94
C ASP A 64 3.83 -8.10 -3.26
N ILE A 65 3.75 -7.15 -4.23
CA ILE A 65 3.08 -7.36 -5.52
C ILE A 65 3.70 -8.54 -6.27
N ASN A 66 5.01 -8.75 -6.14
CA ASN A 66 5.70 -9.88 -6.76
C ASN A 66 5.24 -11.22 -6.16
N ALA A 67 5.12 -11.32 -4.84
CA ALA A 67 4.62 -12.52 -4.19
C ALA A 67 3.14 -12.77 -4.55
N LEU A 68 2.34 -11.70 -4.59
CA LEU A 68 0.94 -11.76 -5.01
C LEU A 68 0.82 -12.30 -6.44
N GLY A 69 1.59 -11.76 -7.39
CA GLY A 69 1.63 -12.23 -8.77
C GLY A 69 2.07 -13.69 -8.89
N LEU A 70 3.08 -14.11 -8.13
CA LEU A 70 3.49 -15.51 -8.09
C LEU A 70 2.42 -16.44 -7.51
N TYR A 71 1.65 -15.95 -6.54
CA TYR A 71 0.54 -16.72 -5.97
C TYR A 71 -0.57 -16.94 -6.99
N THR A 72 -0.92 -15.92 -7.77
CA THR A 72 -1.96 -16.02 -8.82
C THR A 72 -1.59 -16.95 -9.97
N LEU A 73 -0.29 -17.19 -10.23
CA LEU A 73 0.17 -18.19 -11.19
C LEU A 73 -0.14 -19.64 -10.78
N GLY A 74 -0.36 -19.89 -9.49
CA GLY A 74 -0.63 -21.22 -8.96
C GLY A 74 0.47 -22.23 -9.36
N GLU A 75 0.08 -23.38 -9.92
CA GLU A 75 1.01 -24.42 -10.34
C GLU A 75 1.89 -24.04 -11.55
N LEU A 76 1.44 -23.10 -12.39
CA LEU A 76 2.21 -22.64 -13.55
C LEU A 76 3.58 -22.08 -13.17
N ARG A 77 3.70 -21.49 -11.97
CA ARG A 77 5.00 -20.97 -11.47
C ARG A 77 6.09 -22.05 -11.36
N LYS A 78 5.71 -23.34 -11.25
CA LYS A 78 6.65 -24.45 -11.13
C LYS A 78 7.14 -24.96 -12.48
N SER A 79 6.33 -24.81 -13.53
CA SER A 79 6.59 -25.34 -14.88
C SER A 79 7.03 -24.27 -15.88
N SER A 80 6.78 -23.00 -15.60
CA SER A 80 7.15 -21.88 -16.50
C SER A 80 8.63 -21.53 -16.41
N LYS A 81 9.19 -21.02 -17.50
CA LYS A 81 10.56 -20.51 -17.53
C LYS A 81 10.68 -19.22 -16.73
N LYS A 82 11.87 -18.97 -16.17
CA LYS A 82 12.13 -17.77 -15.36
C LYS A 82 11.81 -16.46 -16.10
N GLU A 83 12.11 -16.40 -17.39
CA GLU A 83 11.86 -15.25 -18.26
C GLU A 83 10.35 -14.98 -18.44
N GLU A 84 9.55 -16.04 -18.53
CA GLU A 84 8.10 -15.97 -18.66
C GLU A 84 7.48 -15.49 -17.34
N ILE A 85 7.95 -16.03 -16.21
CA ILE A 85 7.54 -15.57 -14.88
C ILE A 85 7.85 -14.08 -14.71
N LYS A 86 9.05 -13.64 -15.09
CA LYS A 86 9.44 -12.21 -15.00
C LYS A 86 8.55 -11.31 -15.87
N LYS A 87 8.26 -11.72 -17.09
CA LYS A 87 7.32 -10.99 -17.97
C LYS A 87 5.93 -10.90 -17.35
N TYR A 88 5.46 -12.00 -16.78
CA TYR A 88 4.19 -12.05 -16.10
C TYR A 88 4.17 -11.09 -14.89
N GLN A 89 5.19 -11.11 -14.02
CA GLN A 89 5.26 -10.22 -12.85
C GLN A 89 5.19 -8.74 -13.25
N ILE A 90 5.91 -8.33 -14.31
CA ILE A 90 5.86 -6.94 -14.82
C ILE A 90 4.44 -6.59 -15.32
N ALA A 91 3.80 -7.50 -16.04
CA ALA A 91 2.44 -7.29 -16.53
C ALA A 91 1.41 -7.27 -15.39
N PHE A 92 1.59 -8.16 -14.41
CA PHE A 92 0.75 -8.25 -13.22
C PHE A 92 0.83 -6.98 -12.38
N GLU A 93 2.02 -6.46 -12.12
CA GLU A 93 2.20 -5.21 -11.37
C GLU A 93 1.44 -4.05 -12.01
N LYS A 94 1.60 -3.85 -13.32
CA LYS A 94 0.87 -2.81 -14.06
C LYS A 94 -0.65 -2.97 -13.98
N TYR A 95 -1.12 -4.21 -14.15
CA TYR A 95 -2.54 -4.52 -14.07
C TYR A 95 -3.08 -4.29 -12.65
N PHE A 96 -2.34 -4.76 -11.65
CA PHE A 96 -2.70 -4.61 -10.24
C PHE A 96 -2.83 -3.14 -9.84
N LEU A 97 -1.81 -2.33 -10.10
CA LEU A 97 -1.82 -0.91 -9.77
C LEU A 97 -2.96 -0.15 -10.47
N LYS A 98 -3.15 -0.40 -11.76
CA LYS A 98 -4.26 0.21 -12.52
C LYS A 98 -5.63 -0.19 -11.95
N THR A 99 -5.82 -1.45 -11.60
CA THR A 99 -7.07 -1.94 -11.03
C THR A 99 -7.31 -1.35 -9.65
N LEU A 100 -6.27 -1.31 -8.81
CA LEU A 100 -6.33 -0.77 -7.46
C LEU A 100 -6.75 0.72 -7.49
N THR A 101 -6.06 1.54 -8.26
CA THR A 101 -6.37 2.98 -8.37
C THR A 101 -7.76 3.24 -8.92
N SER A 102 -8.21 2.44 -9.91
CA SER A 102 -9.57 2.56 -10.47
C SER A 102 -10.66 2.19 -9.45
N ARG A 103 -10.42 1.18 -8.61
CA ARG A 103 -11.44 0.69 -7.66
C ARG A 103 -11.49 1.49 -6.37
N LEU A 104 -10.34 1.94 -5.86
CA LEU A 104 -10.30 2.62 -4.57
C LEU A 104 -10.97 4.01 -4.57
N SER A 105 -11.12 4.65 -5.74
CA SER A 105 -11.85 5.92 -5.82
C SER A 105 -13.30 5.82 -5.31
N ASP A 106 -13.91 4.63 -5.43
CA ASP A 106 -15.29 4.39 -4.99
C ASP A 106 -15.44 4.37 -3.45
N TYR A 107 -14.32 4.23 -2.72
CA TYR A 107 -14.29 4.10 -1.25
C TYR A 107 -13.85 5.36 -0.51
N SER A 108 -13.76 6.49 -1.19
CA SER A 108 -13.28 7.76 -0.62
C SER A 108 -14.11 8.30 0.57
N SER A 109 -15.34 7.83 0.74
CA SER A 109 -16.24 8.24 1.82
C SER A 109 -16.49 7.15 2.88
N SER A 110 -15.71 6.07 2.85
CA SER A 110 -15.90 4.93 3.74
C SER A 110 -15.09 5.06 5.04
N LYS A 111 -15.41 4.21 6.02
CA LYS A 111 -14.64 4.04 7.25
C LYS A 111 -14.09 2.63 7.34
N LEU A 112 -12.83 2.50 7.77
CA LEU A 112 -12.26 1.21 8.13
C LEU A 112 -12.54 0.93 9.61
N GLU A 113 -13.02 -0.28 9.91
CA GLU A 113 -13.09 -0.83 11.26
C GLU A 113 -12.24 -2.09 11.31
N VAL A 114 -11.13 -2.05 12.05
CA VAL A 114 -10.29 -3.23 12.27
C VAL A 114 -10.85 -4.01 13.45
N LEU A 115 -11.26 -5.25 13.20
CA LEU A 115 -11.96 -6.09 14.16
C LEU A 115 -10.99 -6.89 15.03
N SER A 116 -10.01 -7.56 14.40
CA SER A 116 -9.06 -8.41 15.09
C SER A 116 -7.75 -8.56 14.31
N ALA A 117 -6.71 -9.01 15.00
CA ALA A 117 -5.48 -9.48 14.39
C ALA A 117 -5.09 -10.81 15.02
N GLU A 118 -4.79 -11.82 14.21
CA GLU A 118 -4.45 -13.17 14.66
C GLU A 118 -3.15 -13.63 13.99
N GLN A 119 -2.13 -13.87 14.80
CA GLN A 119 -0.88 -14.45 14.30
C GLN A 119 -1.09 -15.92 13.95
N LYS A 120 -0.99 -16.25 12.66
CA LYS A 120 -1.14 -17.63 12.17
C LYS A 120 0.18 -18.40 12.14
N SER A 121 1.30 -17.71 12.07
CA SER A 121 2.64 -18.28 12.16
C SER A 121 3.65 -17.20 12.57
N SER A 122 4.92 -17.58 12.73
CA SER A 122 6.01 -16.61 12.99
C SER A 122 6.15 -15.53 11.91
N ASN A 123 5.63 -15.78 10.69
CA ASN A 123 5.81 -14.91 9.53
C ASN A 123 4.51 -14.31 9.00
N TYR A 124 3.36 -14.64 9.57
CA TYR A 124 2.07 -14.19 9.06
C TYR A 124 1.08 -13.87 10.17
N THR A 125 0.43 -12.73 10.01
CA THR A 125 -0.73 -12.32 10.80
C THR A 125 -1.90 -12.07 9.84
N ILE A 126 -3.09 -12.54 10.20
CA ILE A 126 -4.33 -12.16 9.54
C ILE A 126 -4.96 -11.02 10.33
N VAL A 127 -5.20 -9.91 9.67
CA VAL A 127 -5.96 -8.78 10.21
C VAL A 127 -7.34 -8.81 9.58
N ASN A 128 -8.38 -8.91 10.39
CA ASN A 128 -9.77 -8.89 9.95
C ASN A 128 -10.31 -7.47 10.08
N SER A 129 -10.95 -6.99 9.06
CA SER A 129 -11.54 -5.65 9.04
C SER A 129 -12.82 -5.62 8.22
N LYS A 130 -13.53 -4.51 8.32
CA LYS A 130 -14.62 -4.17 7.42
C LYS A 130 -14.53 -2.73 6.98
N ILE A 131 -14.92 -2.47 5.75
CA ILE A 131 -15.16 -1.14 5.23
C ILE A 131 -16.66 -0.86 5.36
N VAL A 132 -16.98 0.20 6.09
CA VAL A 132 -18.35 0.66 6.31
C VAL A 132 -18.59 1.89 5.42
N PRO A 133 -19.39 1.76 4.35
CA PRO A 133 -19.75 2.89 3.50
C PRO A 133 -20.58 3.93 4.28
N VAL A 134 -20.49 5.19 3.87
CA VAL A 134 -21.30 6.28 4.46
C VAL A 134 -22.75 6.24 3.94
N ASP A 135 -22.93 5.73 2.73
CA ASP A 135 -24.24 5.43 2.18
C ASP A 135 -24.75 4.06 2.70
N ASN A 136 -25.99 3.71 2.39
CA ASN A 136 -26.58 2.44 2.81
C ASN A 136 -26.07 1.23 1.98
N SER A 137 -24.91 1.31 1.37
CA SER A 137 -24.29 0.17 0.67
C SER A 137 -23.86 -0.92 1.64
N PRO A 138 -23.78 -2.17 1.20
CA PRO A 138 -23.32 -3.27 2.06
C PRO A 138 -21.92 -3.05 2.60
N GLU A 139 -21.67 -3.47 3.84
CA GLU A 139 -20.31 -3.54 4.40
C GLU A 139 -19.47 -4.54 3.59
N ILE A 140 -18.18 -4.24 3.44
CA ILE A 140 -17.22 -5.13 2.77
C ILE A 140 -16.25 -5.63 3.82
N LYS A 141 -16.22 -6.94 4.02
CA LYS A 141 -15.24 -7.58 4.90
C LYS A 141 -13.95 -7.82 4.15
N ILE A 142 -12.83 -7.54 4.80
CA ILE A 142 -11.50 -7.72 4.23
C ILE A 142 -10.60 -8.40 5.25
N ASP A 143 -10.05 -9.55 4.86
CA ASP A 143 -8.99 -10.23 5.59
C ASP A 143 -7.64 -9.94 4.92
N TRP A 144 -6.76 -9.29 5.66
CA TRP A 144 -5.43 -8.90 5.22
C TRP A 144 -4.42 -9.93 5.69
N ARG A 145 -3.74 -10.59 4.76
CA ARG A 145 -2.59 -11.43 5.09
C ARG A 145 -1.32 -10.61 5.15
N ILE A 146 -0.88 -10.30 6.34
CA ILE A 146 0.30 -9.49 6.59
C ILE A 146 1.52 -10.39 6.82
N TYR A 147 2.56 -10.18 6.02
CA TYR A 147 3.84 -10.87 6.14
C TYR A 147 4.75 -10.10 7.08
N THR A 148 5.18 -10.77 8.14
CA THR A 148 5.89 -10.18 9.29
C THR A 148 7.29 -10.77 9.51
N LYS A 149 7.87 -11.42 8.50
CA LYS A 149 9.24 -11.97 8.60
C LYS A 149 10.28 -10.87 8.89
N ASN A 150 10.11 -9.69 8.30
CA ASN A 150 10.78 -8.49 8.75
C ASN A 150 9.80 -7.71 9.64
N PRO A 151 9.97 -7.75 10.97
CA PRO A 151 9.02 -7.12 11.88
C PRO A 151 8.99 -5.60 11.75
N GLU A 152 10.07 -4.96 11.30
CA GLU A 152 10.13 -3.50 11.10
C GLU A 152 9.45 -3.05 9.80
N LYS A 153 9.17 -3.97 8.88
CA LYS A 153 8.53 -3.67 7.60
C LYS A 153 7.52 -4.75 7.23
N PRO A 154 6.32 -4.73 7.81
CA PRO A 154 5.26 -5.62 7.39
C PRO A 154 4.84 -5.34 5.95
N LEU A 155 4.40 -6.38 5.22
CA LEU A 155 3.95 -6.28 3.84
C LEU A 155 2.62 -7.02 3.67
N ILE A 156 1.71 -6.43 2.92
CA ILE A 156 0.49 -7.13 2.48
C ILE A 156 0.89 -8.15 1.42
N ARG A 157 0.51 -9.42 1.60
CA ARG A 157 0.77 -10.50 0.64
C ARG A 157 -0.48 -11.14 0.07
N ASP A 158 -1.63 -10.88 0.66
CA ASP A 158 -2.92 -11.36 0.15
C ASP A 158 -4.07 -10.56 0.75
N LEU A 159 -5.18 -10.53 0.03
CA LEU A 159 -6.43 -9.89 0.42
C LEU A 159 -7.58 -10.83 0.09
N ILE A 160 -8.40 -11.14 1.07
CA ILE A 160 -9.66 -11.87 0.87
C ILE A 160 -10.79 -10.87 1.11
N VAL A 161 -11.64 -10.69 0.13
CA VAL A 161 -12.75 -9.71 0.15
C VAL A 161 -14.07 -10.48 0.06
N GLU A 162 -14.99 -10.22 1.02
CA GLU A 162 -16.32 -10.83 1.12
C GLU A 162 -17.44 -9.78 1.17
#